data_d65aef2de7f927aebbab6b7bfb2f0758
#
_entry.id   d65aef2de7f927aebbab6b7bfb2f0758
#
_cell.length_a   1.000
_cell.length_b   1.000
_cell.length_c   1.000
_cell.angle_alpha   90.00
_cell.angle_beta   90.00
_cell.angle_gamma   90.00
#
_symmetry.space_group_name_H-M   'P 1'
#
loop_
_entity.id
_entity.type
_entity.pdbx_description
1 polymer ?
#
loop_
_entity_poly.entity_id
_entity_poly.type
_entity_poly.pdbx_seq_one_letter_code
_entity_poly.pdbx_strand_id
1 'polypeptide(L)'
;MALNLKNRNFLTLLDFAPEEIRLMLDVSHEYKRLKRAGIAHKIHEGKQVALLFEKTSTRTRTAFTVAARDLGMHPEFLGKDDIQMGKKESIKDTAIVLGRSFDGIEFRGFDHSTVEELAKYAGVPVWNGLTDMYHPTQILADFMTIEEHLGYLKGAKLVFVGDGRNNMANSLMIGSAKMGVDFRIAAPNNLHPDPALVEKCREIARETGAKITITDDLYGAAHGADFIYTDVWVSMGEEDKFEERIHQLRGFQVKMALLHATGNPNVKFMHCLPAFHDLNTKIGKEIFEKYGLKEMEVTDEVFNSNASIVFDEAENRMHTIKAVMALTL
;
A
#
# COMPACT_ATOMS: atom_id res chain seq x y z
N MET A 1 -16.51 -23.69 1.86
CA MET A 1 -17.01 -23.26 0.52
C MET A 1 -15.81 -22.93 -0.34
N ALA A 2 -15.85 -23.19 -1.65
CA ALA A 2 -14.83 -22.70 -2.55
C ALA A 2 -14.95 -21.17 -2.66
N LEU A 3 -13.86 -20.46 -2.45
CA LEU A 3 -13.82 -19.00 -2.61
C LEU A 3 -13.79 -18.68 -4.11
N ASN A 4 -14.62 -17.73 -4.54
CA ASN A 4 -14.66 -17.25 -5.92
C ASN A 4 -14.62 -15.74 -5.93
N LEU A 5 -13.54 -15.16 -6.42
CA LEU A 5 -13.33 -13.72 -6.52
C LEU A 5 -13.55 -13.19 -7.94
N LYS A 6 -13.95 -14.04 -8.88
CA LYS A 6 -14.15 -13.65 -10.27
C LYS A 6 -15.13 -12.47 -10.40
N ASN A 7 -14.76 -11.49 -11.21
CA ASN A 7 -15.47 -10.24 -11.44
C ASN A 7 -15.59 -9.31 -10.20
N ARG A 8 -14.82 -9.56 -9.13
CA ARG A 8 -14.76 -8.67 -7.97
C ARG A 8 -13.84 -7.49 -8.25
N ASN A 9 -14.28 -6.30 -7.84
CA ASN A 9 -13.41 -5.12 -7.75
C ASN A 9 -12.47 -5.25 -6.55
N PHE A 10 -11.30 -4.60 -6.61
CA PHE A 10 -10.32 -4.55 -5.53
C PHE A 10 -10.04 -3.09 -5.15
N LEU A 11 -10.95 -2.48 -4.37
CA LEU A 11 -10.90 -1.06 -4.04
C LEU A 11 -10.28 -0.82 -2.65
N THR A 12 -10.66 -1.63 -1.68
CA THR A 12 -10.16 -1.62 -0.30
C THR A 12 -10.21 -3.03 0.28
N LEU A 13 -9.36 -3.34 1.28
CA LEU A 13 -9.43 -4.62 2.01
C LEU A 13 -10.69 -4.74 2.90
N LEU A 14 -11.43 -3.67 3.13
CA LEU A 14 -12.72 -3.74 3.81
C LEU A 14 -13.72 -4.65 3.07
N ASP A 15 -13.64 -4.71 1.75
CA ASP A 15 -14.56 -5.45 0.89
C ASP A 15 -14.34 -6.97 0.90
N PHE A 16 -13.28 -7.43 1.57
CA PHE A 16 -12.87 -8.83 1.55
C PHE A 16 -12.92 -9.47 2.93
N ALA A 17 -13.32 -10.75 2.97
CA ALA A 17 -13.23 -11.57 4.16
C ALA A 17 -11.75 -11.95 4.44
N PRO A 18 -11.40 -12.26 5.70
CA PRO A 18 -10.05 -12.72 6.04
C PRO A 18 -9.55 -13.88 5.18
N GLU A 19 -10.41 -14.84 4.87
CA GLU A 19 -10.12 -16.02 4.07
C GLU A 19 -9.84 -15.66 2.60
N GLU A 20 -10.51 -14.62 2.07
CA GLU A 20 -10.27 -14.13 0.72
C GLU A 20 -8.92 -13.42 0.63
N ILE A 21 -8.55 -12.62 1.65
CA ILE A 21 -7.22 -12.00 1.74
C ILE A 21 -6.14 -13.08 1.89
N ARG A 22 -6.38 -14.11 2.69
CA ARG A 22 -5.47 -15.25 2.83
C ARG A 22 -5.23 -15.93 1.49
N LEU A 23 -6.30 -16.20 0.72
CA LEU A 23 -6.19 -16.79 -0.62
C LEU A 23 -5.30 -15.92 -1.54
N MET A 24 -5.48 -14.58 -1.52
CA MET A 24 -4.65 -13.69 -2.33
C MET A 24 -3.17 -13.79 -1.94
N LEU A 25 -2.86 -13.88 -0.65
CA LEU A 25 -1.48 -14.03 -0.16
C LEU A 25 -0.88 -15.39 -0.54
N ASP A 26 -1.62 -16.48 -0.39
CA ASP A 26 -1.16 -17.82 -0.75
C ASP A 26 -0.84 -17.91 -2.26
N VAL A 27 -1.72 -17.37 -3.10
CA VAL A 27 -1.52 -17.29 -4.55
C VAL A 27 -0.35 -16.40 -4.90
N SER A 28 -0.10 -15.34 -4.13
CA SER A 28 1.05 -14.45 -4.31
C SER A 28 2.37 -15.18 -4.09
N HIS A 29 2.48 -15.95 -3.01
CA HIS A 29 3.65 -16.77 -2.73
C HIS A 29 3.90 -17.80 -3.84
N GLU A 30 2.84 -18.43 -4.35
CA GLU A 30 2.96 -19.38 -5.47
C GLU A 30 3.45 -18.67 -6.74
N TYR A 31 2.93 -17.50 -7.10
CA TYR A 31 3.41 -16.75 -8.27
C TYR A 31 4.85 -16.27 -8.13
N LYS A 32 5.29 -15.90 -6.92
CA LYS A 32 6.70 -15.58 -6.67
C LYS A 32 7.58 -16.81 -6.90
N ARG A 33 7.16 -17.98 -6.40
CA ARG A 33 7.84 -19.26 -6.59
C ARG A 33 7.95 -19.63 -8.06
N LEU A 34 6.84 -19.55 -8.82
CA LEU A 34 6.81 -19.84 -10.26
C LEU A 34 7.73 -18.92 -11.05
N LYS A 35 7.68 -17.61 -10.78
CA LYS A 35 8.53 -16.63 -11.46
C LYS A 35 10.02 -16.88 -11.19
N ARG A 36 10.41 -17.12 -9.94
CA ARG A 36 11.79 -17.45 -9.57
C ARG A 36 12.28 -18.76 -10.19
N ALA A 37 11.39 -19.72 -10.38
CA ALA A 37 11.68 -20.99 -11.06
C ALA A 37 11.67 -20.90 -12.60
N GLY A 38 11.36 -19.73 -13.18
CA GLY A 38 11.24 -19.55 -14.64
C GLY A 38 10.05 -20.28 -15.26
N ILE A 39 9.05 -20.67 -14.46
CA ILE A 39 7.86 -21.38 -14.93
C ILE A 39 6.82 -20.39 -15.44
N ALA A 40 6.46 -20.49 -16.72
CA ALA A 40 5.42 -19.68 -17.33
C ALA A 40 4.03 -19.97 -16.71
N HIS A 41 3.23 -18.90 -16.50
CA HIS A 41 1.91 -19.01 -15.87
C HIS A 41 0.89 -18.06 -16.53
N LYS A 42 0.79 -18.10 -17.86
CA LYS A 42 -0.06 -17.24 -18.71
C LYS A 42 -1.53 -17.67 -18.68
N ILE A 43 -2.17 -17.59 -17.51
CA ILE A 43 -3.56 -18.06 -17.33
C ILE A 43 -4.62 -17.14 -17.94
N HIS A 44 -4.27 -15.90 -18.30
CA HIS A 44 -5.13 -14.88 -18.91
C HIS A 44 -4.58 -14.41 -20.26
N GLU A 45 -4.08 -15.36 -21.08
CA GLU A 45 -3.48 -15.02 -22.37
C GLU A 45 -4.48 -14.31 -23.28
N GLY A 46 -4.03 -13.18 -23.89
CA GLY A 46 -4.82 -12.35 -24.79
C GLY A 46 -5.75 -11.31 -24.15
N LYS A 47 -5.93 -11.35 -22.84
CA LYS A 47 -6.70 -10.33 -22.11
C LYS A 47 -6.07 -8.95 -22.20
N GLN A 48 -6.91 -7.91 -22.27
CA GLN A 48 -6.51 -6.50 -22.36
C GLN A 48 -6.79 -5.80 -21.03
N VAL A 49 -5.85 -5.08 -20.47
CA VAL A 49 -6.04 -4.35 -19.20
C VAL A 49 -5.60 -2.89 -19.35
N ALA A 50 -6.46 -1.95 -18.93
CA ALA A 50 -6.14 -0.55 -18.86
C ALA A 50 -5.40 -0.22 -17.57
N LEU A 51 -4.31 0.54 -17.66
CA LEU A 51 -3.57 1.10 -16.52
C LEU A 51 -3.78 2.62 -16.53
N LEU A 52 -4.76 3.07 -15.75
CA LEU A 52 -5.27 4.44 -15.75
C LEU A 52 -4.61 5.26 -14.63
N PHE A 53 -3.80 6.26 -14.99
CA PHE A 53 -2.99 7.04 -14.06
C PHE A 53 -3.26 8.53 -14.14
N GLU A 54 -3.86 9.10 -13.10
CA GLU A 54 -3.93 10.56 -12.91
C GLU A 54 -2.62 11.13 -12.34
N LYS A 55 -1.82 10.30 -11.70
CA LYS A 55 -0.52 10.65 -11.12
C LYS A 55 0.55 9.63 -11.49
N THR A 56 1.75 10.12 -11.79
CA THR A 56 2.90 9.27 -12.14
C THR A 56 3.28 8.31 -11.02
N SER A 57 3.74 7.12 -11.38
CA SER A 57 4.25 6.13 -10.43
C SER A 57 5.21 5.16 -11.12
N THR A 58 6.41 5.03 -10.58
CA THR A 58 7.37 4.01 -11.04
C THR A 58 6.93 2.62 -10.62
N ARG A 59 6.71 2.41 -9.31
CA ARG A 59 6.44 1.09 -8.72
C ARG A 59 5.11 0.50 -9.14
N THR A 60 4.00 1.24 -8.99
CA THR A 60 2.67 0.73 -9.36
C THR A 60 2.59 0.41 -10.85
N ARG A 61 3.08 1.31 -11.72
CA ARG A 61 3.11 1.09 -13.17
C ARG A 61 3.92 -0.16 -13.52
N THR A 62 5.15 -0.28 -12.99
CA THR A 62 6.02 -1.44 -13.25
C THR A 62 5.38 -2.73 -12.74
N ALA A 63 4.84 -2.73 -11.52
CA ALA A 63 4.25 -3.92 -10.91
C ALA A 63 3.04 -4.42 -11.71
N PHE A 64 2.07 -3.56 -12.07
CA PHE A 64 0.92 -3.96 -12.89
C PHE A 64 1.34 -4.37 -14.31
N THR A 65 2.25 -3.65 -14.95
CA THR A 65 2.74 -3.99 -16.29
C THR A 65 3.38 -5.38 -16.33
N VAL A 66 4.29 -5.65 -15.39
CA VAL A 66 5.00 -6.95 -15.35
C VAL A 66 4.05 -8.06 -14.92
N ALA A 67 3.19 -7.82 -13.92
CA ALA A 67 2.20 -8.79 -13.47
C ALA A 67 1.24 -9.19 -14.60
N ALA A 68 0.71 -8.22 -15.36
CA ALA A 68 -0.16 -8.48 -16.50
C ALA A 68 0.53 -9.33 -17.58
N ARG A 69 1.77 -8.95 -17.94
CA ARG A 69 2.55 -9.69 -18.95
C ARG A 69 2.89 -11.12 -18.51
N ASP A 70 3.22 -11.32 -17.25
CA ASP A 70 3.49 -12.66 -16.69
C ASP A 70 2.24 -13.56 -16.78
N LEU A 71 1.03 -12.97 -16.64
CA LEU A 71 -0.24 -13.67 -16.79
C LEU A 71 -0.70 -13.84 -18.26
N GLY A 72 0.06 -13.29 -19.22
CA GLY A 72 -0.26 -13.35 -20.66
C GLY A 72 -1.18 -12.23 -21.14
N MET A 73 -1.42 -11.20 -20.32
CA MET A 73 -2.25 -10.06 -20.67
C MET A 73 -1.46 -8.99 -21.40
N HIS A 74 -2.18 -8.06 -22.05
CA HIS A 74 -1.65 -6.87 -22.72
C HIS A 74 -2.04 -5.61 -21.93
N PRO A 75 -1.13 -5.05 -21.13
CA PRO A 75 -1.38 -3.81 -20.41
C PRO A 75 -1.22 -2.58 -21.32
N GLU A 76 -2.22 -1.72 -21.34
CA GLU A 76 -2.20 -0.41 -21.98
C GLU A 76 -2.12 0.68 -20.92
N PHE A 77 -1.12 1.55 -21.02
CA PHE A 77 -0.95 2.67 -20.11
C PHE A 77 -1.71 3.89 -20.62
N LEU A 78 -2.59 4.43 -19.80
CA LEU A 78 -3.39 5.63 -20.06
C LEU A 78 -3.07 6.69 -18.99
N GLY A 79 -2.20 7.63 -19.34
CA GLY A 79 -1.83 8.73 -18.46
C GLY A 79 -2.85 9.88 -18.50
N LYS A 80 -2.69 10.84 -17.60
CA LYS A 80 -3.59 12.01 -17.45
C LYS A 80 -3.80 12.78 -18.75
N ASP A 81 -2.81 12.79 -19.63
CA ASP A 81 -2.88 13.54 -20.91
C ASP A 81 -3.40 12.68 -22.07
N ASP A 82 -3.50 11.37 -21.88
CA ASP A 82 -4.01 10.42 -22.88
C ASP A 82 -5.54 10.28 -22.83
N ILE A 83 -6.18 10.76 -21.75
CA ILE A 83 -7.61 10.58 -21.49
C ILE A 83 -8.32 11.90 -21.26
N GLN A 84 -9.64 11.88 -21.47
CA GLN A 84 -10.51 13.05 -21.30
C GLN A 84 -11.34 13.02 -20.02
N MET A 85 -11.16 11.99 -19.18
CA MET A 85 -11.88 11.78 -17.93
C MET A 85 -11.78 13.00 -16.99
N GLY A 86 -12.92 13.45 -16.48
CA GLY A 86 -13.01 14.63 -15.62
C GLY A 86 -12.79 15.98 -16.33
N LYS A 87 -12.51 15.99 -17.65
CA LYS A 87 -12.31 17.21 -18.45
C LYS A 87 -13.42 17.40 -19.47
N LYS A 88 -13.49 16.54 -20.47
CA LYS A 88 -14.50 16.55 -21.54
C LYS A 88 -15.44 15.37 -21.46
N GLU A 89 -15.15 14.38 -20.66
CA GLU A 89 -15.91 13.16 -20.48
C GLU A 89 -16.13 12.90 -18.99
N SER A 90 -17.33 12.43 -18.62
CA SER A 90 -17.60 12.05 -17.23
C SER A 90 -16.84 10.78 -16.84
N ILE A 91 -16.60 10.58 -15.53
CA ILE A 91 -16.00 9.33 -15.01
C ILE A 91 -16.86 8.14 -15.46
N LYS A 92 -18.19 8.27 -15.36
CA LYS A 92 -19.14 7.25 -15.79
C LYS A 92 -18.99 6.87 -17.26
N ASP A 93 -18.91 7.85 -18.15
CA ASP A 93 -18.82 7.58 -19.60
C ASP A 93 -17.48 6.94 -19.94
N THR A 94 -16.38 7.44 -19.37
CA THR A 94 -15.04 6.84 -19.49
C THR A 94 -15.05 5.40 -18.98
N ALA A 95 -15.68 5.13 -17.82
CA ALA A 95 -15.78 3.77 -17.27
C ALA A 95 -16.48 2.81 -18.23
N ILE A 96 -17.60 3.22 -18.83
CA ILE A 96 -18.37 2.41 -19.78
C ILE A 96 -17.55 2.14 -21.05
N VAL A 97 -16.85 3.15 -21.57
CA VAL A 97 -16.01 3.01 -22.78
C VAL A 97 -14.86 2.05 -22.51
N LEU A 98 -14.12 2.26 -21.44
CA LEU A 98 -13.00 1.39 -21.07
C LEU A 98 -13.45 -0.04 -20.77
N GLY A 99 -14.56 -0.22 -20.04
CA GLY A 99 -15.08 -1.53 -19.71
C GLY A 99 -15.62 -2.33 -20.90
N ARG A 100 -15.89 -1.68 -22.04
CA ARG A 100 -16.23 -2.34 -23.32
C ARG A 100 -15.04 -2.70 -24.18
N SER A 101 -13.88 -2.11 -23.87
CA SER A 101 -12.63 -2.30 -24.62
C SER A 101 -11.62 -3.18 -23.87
N PHE A 102 -11.64 -3.15 -22.55
CA PHE A 102 -10.69 -3.85 -21.69
C PHE A 102 -11.39 -4.91 -20.82
N ASP A 103 -10.65 -5.92 -20.40
CA ASP A 103 -11.13 -6.98 -19.49
C ASP A 103 -10.98 -6.59 -18.01
N GLY A 104 -10.17 -5.58 -17.69
CA GLY A 104 -9.98 -5.04 -16.36
C GLY A 104 -9.31 -3.68 -16.38
N ILE A 105 -9.48 -2.90 -15.32
CA ILE A 105 -9.00 -1.52 -15.21
C ILE A 105 -8.24 -1.35 -13.89
N GLU A 106 -6.99 -0.95 -13.95
CA GLU A 106 -6.28 -0.39 -12.79
C GLU A 106 -6.47 1.12 -12.78
N PHE A 107 -6.69 1.68 -11.60
CA PHE A 107 -6.78 3.12 -11.38
C PHE A 107 -5.81 3.56 -10.30
N ARG A 108 -5.00 4.57 -10.61
CA ARG A 108 -4.19 5.31 -9.65
C ARG A 108 -4.47 6.80 -9.77
N GLY A 109 -5.09 7.37 -8.76
CA GLY A 109 -5.52 8.77 -8.79
C GLY A 109 -5.51 9.43 -7.41
N PHE A 110 -6.30 10.49 -7.29
CA PHE A 110 -6.46 11.25 -6.05
C PHE A 110 -7.69 10.77 -5.29
N ASP A 111 -8.87 11.16 -5.70
CA ASP A 111 -10.12 10.91 -4.97
C ASP A 111 -10.54 9.45 -5.02
N HIS A 112 -10.82 8.86 -3.86
CA HIS A 112 -11.33 7.48 -3.78
C HIS A 112 -12.71 7.34 -4.46
N SER A 113 -13.54 8.36 -4.43
CA SER A 113 -14.84 8.38 -5.14
C SER A 113 -14.72 8.14 -6.64
N THR A 114 -13.60 8.55 -7.26
CA THR A 114 -13.33 8.29 -8.69
C THR A 114 -13.21 6.80 -8.99
N VAL A 115 -12.45 6.06 -8.19
CA VAL A 115 -12.30 4.61 -8.40
C VAL A 115 -13.58 3.85 -8.07
N GLU A 116 -14.37 4.31 -7.10
CA GLU A 116 -15.70 3.75 -6.80
C GLU A 116 -16.67 3.95 -7.97
N GLU A 117 -16.67 5.14 -8.60
CA GLU A 117 -17.51 5.41 -9.76
C GLU A 117 -17.06 4.60 -10.99
N LEU A 118 -15.75 4.48 -11.24
CA LEU A 118 -15.21 3.58 -12.26
C LEU A 118 -15.69 2.14 -12.04
N ALA A 119 -15.55 1.62 -10.82
CA ALA A 119 -15.96 0.27 -10.45
C ALA A 119 -17.47 0.02 -10.64
N LYS A 120 -18.27 1.04 -10.38
CA LYS A 120 -19.75 0.98 -10.51
C LYS A 120 -20.20 0.83 -11.97
N TYR A 121 -19.50 1.43 -12.93
CA TYR A 121 -19.97 1.55 -14.30
C TYR A 121 -19.12 0.79 -15.34
N ALA A 122 -17.92 0.34 -15.02
CA ALA A 122 -17.05 -0.32 -15.97
C ALA A 122 -17.57 -1.69 -16.45
N GLY A 123 -18.27 -2.45 -15.59
CA GLY A 123 -18.74 -3.81 -15.93
C GLY A 123 -17.63 -4.86 -16.00
N VAL A 124 -16.40 -4.48 -15.67
CA VAL A 124 -15.21 -5.33 -15.56
C VAL A 124 -14.53 -5.06 -14.21
N PRO A 125 -13.66 -5.95 -13.69
CA PRO A 125 -12.92 -5.69 -12.47
C PRO A 125 -12.12 -4.40 -12.52
N VAL A 126 -12.23 -3.61 -11.43
CA VAL A 126 -11.44 -2.39 -11.22
C VAL A 126 -10.55 -2.58 -10.00
N TRP A 127 -9.25 -2.28 -10.16
CA TRP A 127 -8.24 -2.41 -9.12
C TRP A 127 -7.70 -1.05 -8.70
N ASN A 128 -7.78 -0.77 -7.41
CA ASN A 128 -7.23 0.44 -6.82
C ASN A 128 -5.70 0.34 -6.67
N GLY A 129 -4.96 0.98 -7.55
CA GLY A 129 -3.50 1.10 -7.48
C GLY A 129 -3.02 2.04 -6.38
N LEU A 130 -3.79 3.07 -6.06
CA LEU A 130 -3.69 4.00 -4.92
C LEU A 130 -4.71 5.14 -5.09
N THR A 131 -5.35 5.52 -3.99
CA THR A 131 -6.10 6.78 -3.85
C THR A 131 -5.66 7.53 -2.58
N ASP A 132 -6.25 8.70 -2.32
CA ASP A 132 -6.04 9.47 -1.09
C ASP A 132 -6.37 8.69 0.18
N MET A 133 -7.40 7.83 0.13
CA MET A 133 -7.87 7.06 1.29
C MET A 133 -7.21 5.71 1.46
N TYR A 134 -6.91 4.99 0.36
CA TYR A 134 -6.47 3.58 0.44
C TYR A 134 -5.40 3.20 -0.59
N HIS A 135 -4.54 2.25 -0.17
CA HIS A 135 -3.53 1.61 -1.02
C HIS A 135 -3.53 0.08 -0.83
N PRO A 136 -4.63 -0.63 -1.16
CA PRO A 136 -4.80 -2.04 -0.79
C PRO A 136 -3.76 -2.97 -1.41
N THR A 137 -3.25 -2.67 -2.61
CA THR A 137 -2.22 -3.48 -3.27
C THR A 137 -0.88 -3.43 -2.55
N GLN A 138 -0.58 -2.34 -1.83
CA GLN A 138 0.61 -2.24 -0.99
C GLN A 138 0.48 -3.18 0.21
N ILE A 139 -0.66 -3.20 0.88
CA ILE A 139 -0.85 -3.97 2.11
C ILE A 139 -0.69 -5.47 1.90
N LEU A 140 -1.14 -5.99 0.75
CA LEU A 140 -0.88 -7.39 0.41
C LEU A 140 0.63 -7.66 0.28
N ALA A 141 1.39 -6.73 -0.32
CA ALA A 141 2.84 -6.86 -0.43
C ALA A 141 3.53 -6.78 0.93
N ASP A 142 3.08 -5.87 1.80
CA ASP A 142 3.59 -5.72 3.15
C ASP A 142 3.38 -7.01 3.96
N PHE A 143 2.18 -7.59 3.89
CA PHE A 143 1.86 -8.84 4.58
C PHE A 143 2.62 -10.04 4.03
N MET A 144 2.76 -10.14 2.72
CA MET A 144 3.61 -11.16 2.10
C MET A 144 5.07 -11.03 2.58
N THR A 145 5.58 -9.80 2.68
CA THR A 145 6.94 -9.52 3.15
C THR A 145 7.10 -9.86 4.64
N ILE A 146 6.11 -9.53 5.47
CA ILE A 146 6.07 -9.93 6.88
C ILE A 146 6.16 -11.46 7.00
N GLU A 147 5.37 -12.20 6.23
CA GLU A 147 5.41 -13.67 6.25
C GLU A 147 6.77 -14.24 5.79
N GLU A 148 7.40 -13.63 4.81
CA GLU A 148 8.73 -14.07 4.34
C GLU A 148 9.84 -13.88 5.39
N HIS A 149 9.75 -12.83 6.21
CA HIS A 149 10.77 -12.49 7.22
C HIS A 149 10.47 -13.04 8.61
N LEU A 150 9.19 -13.22 8.98
CA LEU A 150 8.77 -13.67 10.31
C LEU A 150 8.26 -15.13 10.32
N GLY A 151 7.79 -15.63 9.17
CA GLY A 151 7.22 -16.97 9.04
C GLY A 151 5.72 -17.06 9.33
N TYR A 152 5.09 -16.00 9.82
CA TYR A 152 3.66 -15.91 10.11
C TYR A 152 3.18 -14.46 10.03
N LEU A 153 1.84 -14.25 9.90
CA LEU A 153 1.22 -12.92 9.90
C LEU A 153 0.37 -12.68 11.15
N LYS A 154 -0.49 -13.65 11.51
CA LYS A 154 -1.37 -13.51 12.67
C LYS A 154 -0.56 -13.38 13.96
N GLY A 155 -0.78 -12.27 14.69
CA GLY A 155 -0.05 -11.98 15.92
C GLY A 155 1.29 -11.25 15.72
N ALA A 156 1.72 -11.01 14.47
CA ALA A 156 2.86 -10.13 14.18
C ALA A 156 2.61 -8.74 14.75
N LYS A 157 3.65 -8.10 15.26
CA LYS A 157 3.57 -6.76 15.86
C LYS A 157 4.11 -5.72 14.90
N LEU A 158 3.22 -4.97 14.28
CA LEU A 158 3.52 -3.95 13.29
C LEU A 158 3.21 -2.56 13.84
N VAL A 159 4.19 -1.67 13.83
CA VAL A 159 4.04 -0.28 14.27
C VAL A 159 4.19 0.66 13.09
N PHE A 160 3.15 1.43 12.80
CA PHE A 160 3.21 2.55 11.86
C PHE A 160 3.57 3.83 12.61
N VAL A 161 4.55 4.56 12.10
CA VAL A 161 5.06 5.81 12.68
C VAL A 161 4.89 6.95 11.68
N GLY A 162 4.13 7.99 12.02
CA GLY A 162 3.96 9.14 11.13
C GLY A 162 2.56 9.73 11.12
N ASP A 163 2.06 10.17 9.95
CA ASP A 163 0.69 10.68 9.82
C ASP A 163 -0.31 9.51 9.80
N GLY A 164 -1.02 9.34 10.92
CA GLY A 164 -2.02 8.26 11.07
C GLY A 164 -3.27 8.42 10.22
N ARG A 165 -3.43 9.52 9.47
CA ARG A 165 -4.58 9.79 8.61
C ARG A 165 -4.34 9.42 7.16
N ASN A 166 -3.09 9.11 6.78
CA ASN A 166 -2.75 8.84 5.40
C ASN A 166 -3.30 7.48 4.91
N ASN A 167 -3.27 7.27 3.59
CA ASN A 167 -3.78 6.05 2.96
C ASN A 167 -3.06 4.77 3.41
N MET A 168 -1.77 4.85 3.74
CA MET A 168 -1.01 3.71 4.24
C MET A 168 -1.45 3.32 5.65
N ALA A 169 -1.55 4.29 6.57
CA ALA A 169 -2.05 4.05 7.93
C ALA A 169 -3.45 3.44 7.91
N ASN A 170 -4.36 4.02 7.11
CA ASN A 170 -5.72 3.51 6.93
C ASN A 170 -5.73 2.06 6.43
N SER A 171 -4.99 1.78 5.36
CA SER A 171 -4.99 0.46 4.72
C SER A 171 -4.29 -0.60 5.55
N LEU A 172 -3.17 -0.25 6.24
CA LEU A 172 -2.49 -1.14 7.19
C LEU A 172 -3.40 -1.49 8.36
N MET A 173 -4.13 -0.51 8.90
CA MET A 173 -5.07 -0.73 10.01
C MET A 173 -6.19 -1.70 9.61
N ILE A 174 -6.79 -1.49 8.44
CA ILE A 174 -7.84 -2.36 7.90
C ILE A 174 -7.31 -3.79 7.69
N GLY A 175 -6.22 -3.92 6.96
CA GLY A 175 -5.60 -5.22 6.68
C GLY A 175 -5.20 -5.95 7.96
N SER A 176 -4.61 -5.24 8.91
CA SER A 176 -4.20 -5.79 10.20
C SER A 176 -5.39 -6.28 11.02
N ALA A 177 -6.49 -5.50 11.04
CA ALA A 177 -7.73 -5.91 11.69
C ALA A 177 -8.29 -7.21 11.07
N LYS A 178 -8.25 -7.35 9.74
CA LYS A 178 -8.70 -8.55 9.03
C LYS A 178 -7.82 -9.77 9.28
N MET A 179 -6.48 -9.57 9.35
CA MET A 179 -5.52 -10.68 9.39
C MET A 179 -4.99 -11.04 10.79
N GLY A 180 -5.54 -10.44 11.84
CA GLY A 180 -5.18 -10.77 13.21
C GLY A 180 -3.82 -10.24 13.66
N VAL A 181 -3.35 -9.12 13.10
CA VAL A 181 -2.07 -8.47 13.42
C VAL A 181 -2.23 -7.58 14.66
N ASP A 182 -1.21 -7.50 15.53
CA ASP A 182 -1.08 -6.47 16.59
C ASP A 182 -0.54 -5.19 15.91
N PHE A 183 -1.44 -4.32 15.50
CA PHE A 183 -1.13 -3.09 14.78
C PHE A 183 -1.22 -1.86 15.66
N ARG A 184 -0.19 -1.04 15.63
CA ARG A 184 -0.10 0.17 16.43
C ARG A 184 0.24 1.35 15.54
N ILE A 185 -0.50 2.46 15.68
CA ILE A 185 -0.19 3.75 15.06
C ILE A 185 0.41 4.66 16.13
N ALA A 186 1.66 5.04 15.93
CA ALA A 186 2.35 6.07 16.71
C ALA A 186 2.35 7.38 15.91
N ALA A 187 1.50 8.33 16.30
CA ALA A 187 1.29 9.60 15.62
C ALA A 187 1.00 10.73 16.61
N PRO A 188 1.28 12.00 16.28
CA PRO A 188 0.80 13.14 17.07
C PRO A 188 -0.73 13.11 17.19
N ASN A 189 -1.30 13.57 18.30
CA ASN A 189 -2.74 13.50 18.57
C ASN A 189 -3.61 14.14 17.47
N ASN A 190 -3.14 15.21 16.84
CA ASN A 190 -3.84 15.89 15.74
C ASN A 190 -3.69 15.19 14.38
N LEU A 191 -2.89 14.13 14.32
CA LEU A 191 -2.67 13.27 13.14
C LEU A 191 -3.12 11.83 13.39
N HIS A 192 -3.99 11.59 14.36
CA HIS A 192 -4.62 10.29 14.57
C HIS A 192 -5.62 9.99 13.42
N PRO A 193 -5.85 8.72 13.07
CA PRO A 193 -6.79 8.33 12.04
C PRO A 193 -8.23 8.69 12.40
N ASP A 194 -9.11 8.65 11.39
CA ASP A 194 -10.54 8.89 11.57
C ASP A 194 -11.13 7.94 12.64
N PRO A 195 -11.80 8.47 13.69
CA PRO A 195 -12.35 7.65 14.77
C PRO A 195 -13.38 6.60 14.32
N ALA A 196 -14.15 6.89 13.26
CA ALA A 196 -15.13 5.95 12.74
C ALA A 196 -14.44 4.76 12.06
N LEU A 197 -13.36 5.00 11.33
CA LEU A 197 -12.54 3.94 10.74
C LEU A 197 -11.86 3.09 11.82
N VAL A 198 -11.33 3.73 12.88
CA VAL A 198 -10.71 3.04 14.02
C VAL A 198 -11.70 2.10 14.68
N GLU A 199 -12.95 2.56 14.97
CA GLU A 199 -13.94 1.71 15.62
C GLU A 199 -14.35 0.55 14.71
N LYS A 200 -14.56 0.79 13.43
CA LYS A 200 -14.83 -0.29 12.45
C LYS A 200 -13.72 -1.34 12.43
N CYS A 201 -12.46 -0.92 12.47
CA CYS A 201 -11.32 -1.84 12.54
C CYS A 201 -11.27 -2.61 13.89
N ARG A 202 -11.63 -1.96 15.00
CA ARG A 202 -11.72 -2.62 16.31
C ARG A 202 -12.85 -3.66 16.38
N GLU A 203 -13.98 -3.40 15.72
CA GLU A 203 -15.06 -4.39 15.58
C GLU A 203 -14.57 -5.64 14.83
N ILE A 204 -13.93 -5.46 13.69
CA ILE A 204 -13.32 -6.58 12.93
C ILE A 204 -12.27 -7.31 13.78
N ALA A 205 -11.45 -6.57 14.52
CA ALA A 205 -10.39 -7.12 15.36
C ALA A 205 -10.91 -8.03 16.47
N ARG A 206 -12.12 -7.78 17.00
CA ARG A 206 -12.77 -8.66 18.01
C ARG A 206 -13.02 -10.08 17.47
N GLU A 207 -13.29 -10.21 16.16
CA GLU A 207 -13.55 -11.51 15.52
C GLU A 207 -12.26 -12.23 15.12
N THR A 208 -11.25 -11.48 14.66
CA THR A 208 -10.00 -12.05 14.13
C THR A 208 -8.91 -12.27 15.17
N GLY A 209 -9.05 -11.60 16.34
CA GLY A 209 -8.04 -11.57 17.39
C GLY A 209 -6.94 -10.54 17.17
N ALA A 210 -7.09 -9.62 16.21
CA ALA A 210 -6.20 -8.50 16.03
C ALA A 210 -6.24 -7.52 17.21
N LYS A 211 -5.19 -6.69 17.31
CA LYS A 211 -5.17 -5.57 18.26
C LYS A 211 -4.93 -4.28 17.47
N ILE A 212 -5.69 -3.23 17.78
CA ILE A 212 -5.57 -1.92 17.15
C ILE A 212 -5.33 -0.88 18.25
N THR A 213 -4.13 -0.32 18.25
CA THR A 213 -3.68 0.70 19.22
C THR A 213 -3.34 1.99 18.49
N ILE A 214 -3.86 3.12 19.00
CA ILE A 214 -3.55 4.46 18.50
C ILE A 214 -2.96 5.24 19.67
N THR A 215 -1.78 5.84 19.52
CA THR A 215 -1.08 6.53 20.60
C THR A 215 -0.13 7.60 20.07
N ASP A 216 0.21 8.58 20.92
CA ASP A 216 1.29 9.55 20.71
C ASP A 216 2.59 9.13 21.42
N ASP A 217 2.57 8.04 22.19
CA ASP A 217 3.77 7.46 22.79
C ASP A 217 4.53 6.58 21.78
N LEU A 218 5.48 7.19 21.07
CA LEU A 218 6.29 6.55 20.04
C LEU A 218 7.07 5.33 20.58
N TYR A 219 7.72 5.49 21.72
CA TYR A 219 8.59 4.43 22.28
C TYR A 219 7.79 3.30 22.93
N GLY A 220 6.68 3.63 23.60
CA GLY A 220 5.76 2.63 24.12
C GLY A 220 5.10 1.81 23.00
N ALA A 221 4.74 2.45 21.88
CA ALA A 221 4.23 1.74 20.72
C ALA A 221 5.28 0.81 20.10
N ALA A 222 6.54 1.23 20.04
CA ALA A 222 7.62 0.44 19.45
C ALA A 222 8.03 -0.77 20.30
N HIS A 223 7.76 -0.76 21.60
CA HIS A 223 8.20 -1.84 22.49
C HIS A 223 7.68 -3.21 22.06
N GLY A 224 8.61 -4.16 21.87
CA GLY A 224 8.34 -5.53 21.45
C GLY A 224 7.89 -5.65 19.97
N ALA A 225 8.03 -4.61 19.14
CA ALA A 225 7.64 -4.65 17.73
C ALA A 225 8.52 -5.62 16.92
N ASP A 226 7.89 -6.29 15.95
CA ASP A 226 8.58 -7.09 14.95
C ASP A 226 8.91 -6.24 13.70
N PHE A 227 8.05 -5.25 13.40
CA PHE A 227 8.20 -4.36 12.27
C PHE A 227 7.90 -2.92 12.66
N ILE A 228 8.74 -2.00 12.18
CA ILE A 228 8.52 -0.55 12.19
C ILE A 228 8.29 -0.10 10.77
N TYR A 229 7.14 0.51 10.51
CA TYR A 229 6.72 1.04 9.22
C TYR A 229 6.62 2.57 9.28
N THR A 230 7.04 3.26 8.23
CA THR A 230 6.76 4.69 8.07
C THR A 230 6.44 5.01 6.62
N ASP A 231 5.91 6.19 6.39
CA ASP A 231 5.64 6.76 5.07
C ASP A 231 6.02 8.25 5.06
N VAL A 232 6.08 8.84 3.89
CA VAL A 232 6.41 10.26 3.73
C VAL A 232 5.53 11.14 4.63
N TRP A 233 6.12 12.19 5.21
CA TRP A 233 5.38 13.10 6.10
C TRP A 233 4.36 13.98 5.37
N VAL A 234 4.58 14.21 4.08
CA VAL A 234 3.69 15.02 3.25
C VAL A 234 3.00 14.13 2.26
N SER A 235 1.72 13.93 2.48
CA SER A 235 0.87 13.12 1.60
C SER A 235 0.63 13.79 0.25
N MET A 236 0.18 13.00 -0.70
CA MET A 236 -0.20 13.45 -2.03
C MET A 236 -1.27 14.57 -1.96
N GLY A 237 -1.00 15.71 -2.63
CA GLY A 237 -1.93 16.86 -2.65
C GLY A 237 -1.78 17.80 -1.45
N GLU A 238 -0.81 17.55 -0.55
CA GLU A 238 -0.50 18.40 0.60
C GLU A 238 0.90 19.06 0.49
N GLU A 239 1.42 19.20 -0.72
CA GLU A 239 2.77 19.72 -0.96
C GLU A 239 2.97 21.16 -0.44
N ASP A 240 1.89 21.91 -0.24
CA ASP A 240 1.88 23.22 0.39
C ASP A 240 2.05 23.17 1.92
N LYS A 241 1.87 22.00 2.55
CA LYS A 241 1.91 21.82 4.00
C LYS A 241 3.24 21.29 4.55
N PHE A 242 4.32 21.33 3.75
CA PHE A 242 5.62 20.77 4.18
C PHE A 242 6.10 21.32 5.54
N GLU A 243 6.05 22.63 5.75
CA GLU A 243 6.52 23.25 6.99
C GLU A 243 5.69 22.79 8.20
N GLU A 244 4.37 22.75 8.06
CA GLU A 244 3.46 22.28 9.11
C GLU A 244 3.74 20.81 9.44
N ARG A 245 3.86 19.94 8.44
CA ARG A 245 4.11 18.51 8.63
C ARG A 245 5.46 18.24 9.28
N ILE A 246 6.52 18.94 8.86
CA ILE A 246 7.84 18.85 9.50
C ILE A 246 7.73 19.20 10.99
N HIS A 247 7.04 20.29 11.32
CA HIS A 247 6.88 20.69 12.71
C HIS A 247 6.14 19.64 13.54
N GLN A 248 5.06 19.06 13.00
CA GLN A 248 4.23 18.06 13.67
C GLN A 248 4.95 16.72 13.83
N LEU A 249 5.68 16.27 12.80
CA LEU A 249 6.21 14.90 12.70
C LEU A 249 7.69 14.75 13.04
N ARG A 250 8.41 15.84 13.26
CA ARG A 250 9.85 15.82 13.59
C ARG A 250 10.19 14.92 14.79
N GLY A 251 9.29 14.79 15.76
CA GLY A 251 9.43 13.88 16.90
C GLY A 251 9.19 12.41 16.58
N PHE A 252 8.61 12.11 15.41
CA PHE A 252 8.21 10.77 14.95
C PHE A 252 9.10 10.25 13.81
N GLN A 253 10.32 10.76 13.68
CA GLN A 253 11.31 10.25 12.72
C GLN A 253 11.81 8.87 13.16
N VAL A 254 11.83 7.91 12.23
CA VAL A 254 12.39 6.58 12.49
C VAL A 254 13.93 6.64 12.45
N LYS A 255 14.54 6.36 13.61
CA LYS A 255 15.99 6.37 13.86
C LYS A 255 16.43 5.03 14.44
N MET A 256 17.73 4.74 14.40
CA MET A 256 18.27 3.52 15.03
C MET A 256 17.90 3.41 16.52
N ALA A 257 17.82 4.53 17.24
CA ALA A 257 17.37 4.54 18.64
C ALA A 257 15.95 3.97 18.81
N LEU A 258 15.03 4.19 17.85
CA LEU A 258 13.69 3.62 17.88
C LEU A 258 13.71 2.10 17.62
N LEU A 259 14.52 1.64 16.68
CA LEU A 259 14.70 0.21 16.42
C LEU A 259 15.26 -0.50 17.66
N HIS A 260 16.27 0.09 18.31
CA HIS A 260 16.83 -0.46 19.56
C HIS A 260 15.79 -0.48 20.71
N ALA A 261 14.94 0.54 20.78
CA ALA A 261 13.89 0.64 21.82
C ALA A 261 12.80 -0.44 21.69
N THR A 262 12.69 -1.12 20.55
CA THR A 262 11.81 -2.29 20.43
C THR A 262 12.23 -3.43 21.35
N GLY A 263 13.51 -3.52 21.72
CA GLY A 263 14.08 -4.66 22.44
C GLY A 263 14.16 -5.95 21.60
N ASN A 264 13.78 -5.88 20.33
CA ASN A 264 13.82 -7.01 19.39
C ASN A 264 15.04 -6.89 18.47
N PRO A 265 16.06 -7.76 18.61
CA PRO A 265 17.25 -7.69 17.76
C PRO A 265 16.99 -8.01 16.27
N ASN A 266 15.84 -8.61 15.98
CA ASN A 266 15.43 -9.00 14.64
C ASN A 266 14.39 -8.05 14.03
N VAL A 267 14.12 -6.90 14.67
CA VAL A 267 13.16 -5.91 14.16
C VAL A 267 13.50 -5.52 12.72
N LYS A 268 12.47 -5.40 11.89
CA LYS A 268 12.60 -4.98 10.49
C LYS A 268 11.99 -3.60 10.28
N PHE A 269 12.57 -2.87 9.32
CA PHE A 269 12.10 -1.58 8.85
C PHE A 269 11.44 -1.73 7.49
N MET A 270 10.25 -1.14 7.33
CA MET A 270 9.41 -1.16 6.13
C MET A 270 9.01 0.25 5.69
N HIS A 271 8.83 0.43 4.38
CA HIS A 271 8.40 1.67 3.76
C HIS A 271 7.93 1.43 2.33
N CYS A 272 6.76 1.93 1.96
CA CYS A 272 6.19 1.73 0.61
C CYS A 272 6.97 2.42 -0.53
N LEU A 273 7.93 3.29 -0.19
CA LEU A 273 8.71 4.12 -1.11
C LEU A 273 7.87 5.09 -1.97
N PRO A 274 8.38 6.28 -2.35
CA PRO A 274 9.76 6.75 -2.12
C PRO A 274 9.98 7.20 -0.67
N ALA A 275 11.22 7.20 -0.19
CA ALA A 275 11.60 7.69 1.13
C ALA A 275 12.53 8.90 1.00
N PHE A 276 12.39 9.88 1.92
CA PHE A 276 13.27 11.04 1.99
C PHE A 276 14.32 10.85 3.10
N HIS A 277 15.30 9.99 2.81
CA HIS A 277 16.35 9.62 3.76
C HIS A 277 17.73 10.24 3.44
N ASP A 278 17.88 10.87 2.26
CA ASP A 278 19.15 11.45 1.82
C ASP A 278 18.98 12.69 0.92
N LEU A 279 20.09 13.23 0.41
CA LEU A 279 20.12 14.37 -0.50
C LEU A 279 20.32 13.98 -1.98
N ASN A 280 20.16 12.71 -2.35
CA ASN A 280 20.39 12.26 -3.72
C ASN A 280 19.22 12.57 -4.67
N THR A 281 18.11 13.08 -4.14
CA THR A 281 16.94 13.47 -4.93
C THR A 281 16.84 15.00 -5.07
N LYS A 282 16.18 15.47 -6.14
CA LYS A 282 15.91 16.91 -6.32
C LYS A 282 15.10 17.46 -5.13
N ILE A 283 14.02 16.78 -4.76
CA ILE A 283 13.14 17.20 -3.65
C ILE A 283 13.89 17.20 -2.32
N GLY A 284 14.73 16.17 -2.05
CA GLY A 284 15.55 16.13 -0.84
C GLY A 284 16.50 17.34 -0.72
N LYS A 285 17.10 17.79 -1.84
CA LYS A 285 17.94 19.00 -1.87
C LYS A 285 17.11 20.27 -1.61
N GLU A 286 15.95 20.42 -2.23
CA GLU A 286 15.04 21.55 -2.03
C GLU A 286 14.56 21.64 -0.56
N ILE A 287 14.25 20.49 0.06
CA ILE A 287 13.90 20.41 1.48
C ILE A 287 15.07 20.84 2.37
N PHE A 288 16.28 20.37 2.04
CA PHE A 288 17.48 20.75 2.79
C PHE A 288 17.77 22.26 2.67
N GLU A 289 17.70 22.81 1.48
CA GLU A 289 17.91 24.25 1.24
C GLU A 289 16.90 25.10 2.01
N LYS A 290 15.64 24.67 2.07
CA LYS A 290 14.55 25.45 2.67
C LYS A 290 14.43 25.24 4.19
N TYR A 291 14.62 24.01 4.68
CA TYR A 291 14.33 23.63 6.07
C TYR A 291 15.55 23.09 6.84
N GLY A 292 16.70 22.93 6.20
CA GLY A 292 17.92 22.39 6.82
C GLY A 292 17.86 20.90 7.19
N LEU A 293 16.89 20.16 6.64
CA LEU A 293 16.69 18.74 6.92
C LEU A 293 17.32 17.86 5.84
N LYS A 294 18.26 17.00 6.23
CA LYS A 294 18.89 16.02 5.34
C LYS A 294 18.07 14.75 5.17
N GLU A 295 17.27 14.45 6.18
CA GLU A 295 16.50 13.21 6.33
C GLU A 295 15.13 13.60 6.93
N MET A 296 14.05 13.00 6.47
CA MET A 296 12.71 13.31 6.97
C MET A 296 12.14 12.17 7.82
N GLU A 297 11.28 11.34 7.26
CA GLU A 297 10.53 10.29 7.99
C GLU A 297 11.43 9.18 8.52
N VAL A 298 12.56 8.95 7.89
CA VAL A 298 13.54 7.93 8.27
C VAL A 298 14.96 8.44 8.06
N THR A 299 15.91 8.01 8.91
CA THR A 299 17.33 8.31 8.74
C THR A 299 17.96 7.39 7.69
N ASP A 300 18.99 7.89 7.01
CA ASP A 300 19.78 7.11 6.02
C ASP A 300 20.41 5.87 6.67
N GLU A 301 20.82 5.99 7.93
CA GLU A 301 21.34 4.87 8.72
C GLU A 301 20.34 3.72 8.84
N VAL A 302 19.06 3.99 9.14
CA VAL A 302 18.00 2.97 9.22
C VAL A 302 17.70 2.42 7.84
N PHE A 303 17.53 3.31 6.85
CA PHE A 303 17.15 2.95 5.49
C PHE A 303 18.15 1.97 4.85
N ASN A 304 19.45 2.16 5.09
CA ASN A 304 20.53 1.34 4.55
C ASN A 304 21.00 0.23 5.52
N SER A 305 20.35 0.05 6.67
CA SER A 305 20.72 -1.00 7.64
C SER A 305 20.24 -2.39 7.19
N ASN A 306 20.77 -3.43 7.84
CA ASN A 306 20.29 -4.81 7.67
C ASN A 306 18.86 -5.04 8.21
N ALA A 307 18.29 -4.08 8.92
CA ALA A 307 16.90 -4.13 9.34
C ALA A 307 15.95 -3.75 8.20
N SER A 308 16.41 -2.98 7.22
CA SER A 308 15.59 -2.50 6.10
C SER A 308 15.26 -3.62 5.11
N ILE A 309 13.97 -3.81 4.85
CA ILE A 309 13.43 -4.79 3.88
C ILE A 309 12.55 -4.13 2.82
N VAL A 310 12.72 -2.83 2.62
CA VAL A 310 11.90 -2.00 1.72
C VAL A 310 11.94 -2.44 0.25
N PHE A 311 13.03 -3.05 -0.20
CA PHE A 311 13.15 -3.54 -1.58
C PHE A 311 12.51 -4.92 -1.77
N ASP A 312 12.50 -5.78 -0.76
CA ASP A 312 11.73 -7.04 -0.76
C ASP A 312 10.23 -6.72 -0.81
N GLU A 313 9.80 -5.74 -0.02
CA GLU A 313 8.44 -5.20 -0.04
C GLU A 313 8.06 -4.65 -1.41
N ALA A 314 8.93 -3.85 -2.04
CA ALA A 314 8.71 -3.30 -3.38
C ALA A 314 8.62 -4.41 -4.46
N GLU A 315 9.45 -5.46 -4.37
CA GLU A 315 9.36 -6.64 -5.27
C GLU A 315 8.02 -7.35 -5.11
N ASN A 316 7.57 -7.57 -3.88
CA ASN A 316 6.35 -8.31 -3.57
C ASN A 316 5.08 -7.66 -4.15
N ARG A 317 5.09 -6.33 -4.40
CA ARG A 317 4.01 -5.63 -5.12
C ARG A 317 3.60 -6.31 -6.43
N MET A 318 4.59 -6.72 -7.21
CA MET A 318 4.35 -7.39 -8.50
C MET A 318 3.65 -8.74 -8.30
N HIS A 319 4.03 -9.50 -7.28
CA HIS A 319 3.48 -10.84 -7.02
C HIS A 319 2.05 -10.77 -6.47
N THR A 320 1.78 -9.84 -5.57
CA THR A 320 0.45 -9.67 -4.98
C THR A 320 -0.55 -9.06 -5.97
N ILE A 321 -0.14 -8.09 -6.77
CA ILE A 321 -0.94 -7.56 -7.89
C ILE A 321 -1.28 -8.66 -8.89
N LYS A 322 -0.31 -9.53 -9.20
CA LYS A 322 -0.54 -10.69 -10.07
C LYS A 322 -1.62 -11.62 -9.50
N ALA A 323 -1.57 -11.93 -8.21
CA ALA A 323 -2.58 -12.74 -7.55
C ALA A 323 -3.98 -12.09 -7.60
N VAL A 324 -4.08 -10.79 -7.32
CA VAL A 324 -5.35 -10.05 -7.41
C VAL A 324 -5.93 -10.13 -8.83
N MET A 325 -5.15 -9.81 -9.85
CA MET A 325 -5.62 -9.89 -11.24
C MET A 325 -6.01 -11.34 -11.64
N ALA A 326 -5.20 -12.32 -11.25
CA ALA A 326 -5.45 -13.73 -11.57
C ALA A 326 -6.74 -14.27 -10.95
N LEU A 327 -7.09 -13.81 -9.75
CA LEU A 327 -8.28 -14.29 -9.02
C LEU A 327 -9.56 -13.53 -9.40
N THR A 328 -9.45 -12.32 -9.92
CA THR A 328 -10.61 -11.45 -10.19
C THR A 328 -11.02 -11.41 -11.66
N LEU A 329 -10.17 -11.74 -12.60
CA LEU A 329 -10.48 -11.90 -14.03
C LEU A 329 -10.95 -13.34 -14.34
#